data_19d4862cd606ac7488a06597bd7bcae6
#
_entry.id   19d4862cd606ac7488a06597bd7bcae6
#
_cell.length_a   1.000
_cell.length_b   1.000
_cell.length_c   1.000
_cell.angle_alpha   90.00
_cell.angle_beta   90.00
_cell.angle_gamma   90.00
#
_symmetry.space_group_name_H-M   'P 1'
#
loop_
_entity.id
_entity.type
_entity.pdbx_description
1 polymer ?
#
loop_
_entity_poly.entity_id
_entity_poly.type
_entity_poly.pdbx_seq_one_letter_code
_entity_poly.pdbx_strand_id
1 'polypeptide(L)'
;MDQTIKKKLARNWFKTLQEVICHEIEELEAKKNIFKIKNWERGKNSNEGGGQFRILENGKIFEKVGVNFSEVYGKFSKEFRNRIPGGDKNPNFWAAGISVVMHMKNPHVPAMHFNTRYIYTSHGWFGGGMDVTPCLKDKSLEKWFHNELKKSCNKHNKNFYKKYKKWCDEYFYLPHRKEPRGIGGIFFDYKKENWEKDFSFVREVGISFKNIFREIILKKYKKKWSNKQREIQLEKRGRYVEFNLLYDRGTKFGLQTNGNVEAILMSLPPVAKWK
;
A
#
# COMPACT_ATOMS: atom_id res chain seq x y z
N MET A 1 22.07 16.97 -3.68
CA MET A 1 21.89 16.42 -2.29
C MET A 1 22.60 15.08 -2.22
N ASP A 2 23.37 14.83 -1.16
CA ASP A 2 24.06 13.54 -0.91
C ASP A 2 23.07 12.37 -0.75
N GLN A 3 23.48 11.17 -1.15
CA GLN A 3 22.64 9.98 -1.15
C GLN A 3 22.25 9.52 0.26
N THR A 4 23.15 9.69 1.22
CA THR A 4 22.89 9.38 2.64
C THR A 4 21.76 10.25 3.18
N ILE A 5 21.77 11.54 2.83
CA ILE A 5 20.70 12.48 3.20
C ILE A 5 19.38 12.08 2.54
N LYS A 6 19.39 11.72 1.25
CA LYS A 6 18.19 11.25 0.53
C LYS A 6 17.55 10.04 1.20
N LYS A 7 18.36 9.03 1.54
CA LYS A 7 17.88 7.83 2.27
C LYS A 7 17.29 8.19 3.62
N LYS A 8 17.96 9.03 4.41
CA LYS A 8 17.50 9.48 5.73
C LYS A 8 16.17 10.23 5.64
N LEU A 9 16.03 11.14 4.69
CA LEU A 9 14.79 11.90 4.49
C LEU A 9 13.62 10.99 4.07
N ALA A 10 13.82 10.09 3.12
CA ALA A 10 12.81 9.14 2.69
C ALA A 10 12.38 8.21 3.83
N ARG A 11 13.33 7.62 4.56
CA ARG A 11 13.09 6.78 5.73
C ARG A 11 12.27 7.50 6.81
N ASN A 12 12.69 8.71 7.17
CA ASN A 12 12.01 9.48 8.22
C ASN A 12 10.59 9.83 7.79
N TRP A 13 10.38 10.19 6.52
CA TRP A 13 9.04 10.43 5.99
C TRP A 13 8.14 9.20 6.13
N PHE A 14 8.59 8.01 5.74
CA PHE A 14 7.78 6.80 5.82
C PHE A 14 7.43 6.42 7.27
N LYS A 15 8.35 6.63 8.21
CA LYS A 15 8.06 6.48 9.65
C LYS A 15 7.03 7.48 10.14
N THR A 16 7.19 8.76 9.81
CA THR A 16 6.23 9.81 10.19
C THR A 16 4.86 9.53 9.59
N LEU A 17 4.81 9.08 8.33
CA LEU A 17 3.54 8.75 7.68
C LEU A 17 2.85 7.55 8.34
N GLN A 18 3.61 6.56 8.83
CA GLN A 18 3.06 5.46 9.63
C GLN A 18 2.38 6.00 10.89
N GLU A 19 3.03 6.87 11.64
CA GLU A 19 2.45 7.48 12.85
C GLU A 19 1.17 8.26 12.52
N VAL A 20 1.23 9.10 11.50
CA VAL A 20 0.08 9.93 11.07
C VAL A 20 -1.11 9.06 10.66
N ILE A 21 -0.89 7.99 9.88
CA ILE A 21 -1.97 7.10 9.45
C ILE A 21 -2.53 6.30 10.63
N CYS A 22 -1.67 5.75 11.49
CA CYS A 22 -2.12 5.01 12.66
C CYS A 22 -2.94 5.88 13.61
N HIS A 23 -2.46 7.08 13.89
CA HIS A 23 -3.18 8.04 14.74
C HIS A 23 -4.57 8.37 14.17
N GLU A 24 -4.69 8.65 12.87
CA GLU A 24 -5.98 8.93 12.21
C GLU A 24 -6.95 7.74 12.32
N ILE A 25 -6.45 6.52 12.20
CA ILE A 25 -7.26 5.31 12.33
C ILE A 25 -7.75 5.11 13.77
N GLU A 26 -6.90 5.34 14.76
CA GLU A 26 -7.26 5.26 16.18
C GLU A 26 -8.29 6.33 16.57
N GLU A 27 -8.19 7.55 16.03
CA GLU A 27 -9.19 8.60 16.20
C GLU A 27 -10.55 8.20 15.59
N LEU A 28 -10.56 7.57 14.41
CA LEU A 28 -11.79 7.06 13.80
C LEU A 28 -12.44 5.94 14.64
N GLU A 29 -11.66 5.10 15.31
CA GLU A 29 -12.12 4.10 16.29
C GLU A 29 -12.46 4.71 17.66
N ALA A 30 -12.38 6.03 17.81
CA ALA A 30 -12.58 6.76 19.07
C ALA A 30 -11.64 6.30 20.18
N LYS A 31 -10.41 5.91 19.84
CA LYS A 31 -9.36 5.37 20.73
C LYS A 31 -9.78 4.16 21.57
N LYS A 32 -10.87 3.51 21.19
CA LYS A 32 -11.35 2.29 21.87
C LYS A 32 -10.60 1.04 21.40
N ASN A 33 -9.96 1.14 20.25
CA ASN A 33 -9.13 0.08 19.70
C ASN A 33 -7.84 0.71 19.19
N ILE A 34 -6.71 0.18 19.63
CA ILE A 34 -5.37 0.67 19.33
C ILE A 34 -4.55 -0.38 18.60
N PHE A 35 -3.54 0.07 17.88
CA PHE A 35 -2.64 -0.82 17.16
C PHE A 35 -1.77 -1.67 18.10
N LYS A 36 -1.71 -2.98 17.82
CA LYS A 36 -0.65 -3.85 18.32
C LYS A 36 0.60 -3.63 17.47
N ILE A 37 1.71 -3.30 18.12
CA ILE A 37 2.98 -2.98 17.48
C ILE A 37 3.89 -4.20 17.53
N LYS A 38 4.45 -4.60 16.38
CA LYS A 38 5.44 -5.68 16.29
C LYS A 38 6.65 -5.19 15.49
N ASN A 39 7.83 -5.27 16.10
CA ASN A 39 9.09 -5.07 15.39
C ASN A 39 9.54 -6.37 14.76
N TRP A 40 10.22 -6.28 13.63
CA TRP A 40 10.80 -7.44 12.96
C TRP A 40 12.15 -7.07 12.37
N GLU A 41 13.00 -8.07 12.25
CA GLU A 41 14.36 -7.97 11.75
C GLU A 41 14.56 -8.91 10.57
N ARG A 42 15.50 -8.60 9.71
CA ARG A 42 15.81 -9.38 8.53
C ARG A 42 17.28 -9.83 8.57
N GLY A 43 17.52 -11.04 8.00
CA GLY A 43 18.85 -11.65 7.94
C GLY A 43 19.27 -12.37 9.23
N LYS A 44 20.30 -13.16 9.10
CA LYS A 44 20.97 -13.77 10.26
C LYS A 44 21.61 -12.64 11.07
N ASN A 45 21.39 -12.62 12.38
CA ASN A 45 21.91 -11.59 13.30
C ASN A 45 21.42 -10.16 13.00
N SER A 46 20.23 -10.00 12.41
CA SER A 46 19.59 -8.68 12.20
C SER A 46 20.40 -7.68 11.36
N ASN A 47 21.27 -8.19 10.49
CA ASN A 47 22.22 -7.37 9.73
C ASN A 47 21.74 -6.93 8.34
N GLU A 48 20.47 -7.16 8.01
CA GLU A 48 19.86 -6.79 6.73
C GLU A 48 18.68 -5.80 6.91
N GLY A 49 18.61 -5.13 8.06
CA GLY A 49 17.55 -4.21 8.41
C GLY A 49 16.33 -4.88 8.99
N GLY A 50 15.17 -4.23 8.86
CA GLY A 50 13.93 -4.73 9.44
C GLY A 50 12.80 -3.72 9.31
N GLY A 51 11.88 -3.72 10.24
CA GLY A 51 10.76 -2.81 10.24
C GLY A 51 9.87 -2.91 11.46
N GLN A 52 8.76 -2.23 11.38
CA GLN A 52 7.72 -2.27 12.37
C GLN A 52 6.38 -2.34 11.65
N PHE A 53 5.61 -3.38 11.92
CA PHE A 53 4.22 -3.40 11.49
C PHE A 53 3.27 -3.25 12.67
N ARG A 54 2.17 -2.58 12.39
CA ARG A 54 1.12 -2.31 13.35
C ARG A 54 -0.17 -2.92 12.83
N ILE A 55 -0.84 -3.70 13.66
CA ILE A 55 -2.11 -4.36 13.33
C ILE A 55 -3.18 -3.89 14.29
N LEU A 56 -4.31 -3.47 13.74
CA LEU A 56 -5.55 -3.23 14.47
C LEU A 56 -6.59 -4.22 13.96
N GLU A 57 -7.24 -4.95 14.87
CA GLU A 57 -8.22 -5.98 14.55
C GLU A 57 -9.48 -5.81 15.40
N ASN A 58 -10.61 -6.31 14.87
CA ASN A 58 -11.89 -6.35 15.56
C ASN A 58 -12.42 -4.98 15.99
N GLY A 59 -12.05 -3.91 15.28
CA GLY A 59 -12.54 -2.56 15.52
C GLY A 59 -14.02 -2.40 15.20
N LYS A 60 -14.57 -1.25 15.56
CA LYS A 60 -15.95 -0.88 15.23
C LYS A 60 -16.11 -0.61 13.74
N ILE A 61 -15.14 0.05 13.14
CA ILE A 61 -15.10 0.45 11.73
C ILE A 61 -14.23 -0.53 10.94
N PHE A 62 -13.02 -0.78 11.43
CA PHE A 62 -12.03 -1.63 10.80
C PHE A 62 -12.09 -3.05 11.33
N GLU A 63 -12.30 -4.01 10.45
CA GLU A 63 -12.22 -5.42 10.80
C GLU A 63 -10.76 -5.87 10.94
N LYS A 64 -9.90 -5.34 10.05
CA LYS A 64 -8.44 -5.47 10.14
C LYS A 64 -7.75 -4.34 9.41
N VAL A 65 -6.73 -3.77 10.02
CA VAL A 65 -5.78 -2.84 9.38
C VAL A 65 -4.37 -3.30 9.64
N GLY A 66 -3.54 -3.25 8.61
CA GLY A 66 -2.09 -3.43 8.74
C GLY A 66 -1.38 -2.19 8.19
N VAL A 67 -0.44 -1.66 8.96
CA VAL A 67 0.45 -0.55 8.57
C VAL A 67 1.89 -0.98 8.84
N ASN A 68 2.65 -1.23 7.78
CA ASN A 68 4.03 -1.70 7.87
C ASN A 68 5.00 -0.63 7.37
N PHE A 69 5.95 -0.25 8.20
CA PHE A 69 7.17 0.45 7.81
C PHE A 69 8.31 -0.57 7.71
N SER A 70 9.13 -0.44 6.67
CA SER A 70 10.32 -1.26 6.50
C SER A 70 11.52 -0.40 6.06
N GLU A 71 12.71 -0.78 6.53
CA GLU A 71 14.00 -0.34 6.04
C GLU A 71 14.90 -1.56 5.94
N VAL A 72 15.20 -1.99 4.73
CA VAL A 72 15.94 -3.22 4.45
C VAL A 72 17.10 -2.96 3.50
N TYR A 73 18.14 -3.72 3.65
CA TYR A 73 19.33 -3.66 2.81
C TYR A 73 19.95 -5.04 2.69
N GLY A 74 20.86 -5.23 1.73
CA GLY A 74 21.48 -6.51 1.48
C GLY A 74 21.99 -6.62 0.06
N LYS A 75 22.15 -7.87 -0.39
CA LYS A 75 22.58 -8.18 -1.76
C LYS A 75 21.49 -8.98 -2.49
N PHE A 76 21.18 -8.58 -3.72
CA PHE A 76 20.33 -9.39 -4.60
C PHE A 76 21.04 -10.68 -5.00
N SER A 77 20.31 -11.78 -5.06
CA SER A 77 20.79 -13.02 -5.69
C SER A 77 21.11 -12.78 -7.17
N LYS A 78 21.92 -13.68 -7.77
CA LYS A 78 22.27 -13.61 -9.19
C LYS A 78 21.07 -13.57 -10.12
N GLU A 79 19.98 -14.24 -9.76
CA GLU A 79 18.72 -14.29 -10.52
C GLU A 79 17.93 -12.99 -10.49
N PHE A 80 17.92 -12.31 -9.33
CA PHE A 80 17.14 -11.09 -9.13
C PHE A 80 17.87 -9.84 -9.60
N ARG A 81 19.20 -9.75 -9.48
CA ARG A 81 19.93 -8.52 -9.77
C ARG A 81 19.75 -8.02 -11.21
N ASN A 82 19.59 -8.93 -12.17
CA ASN A 82 19.39 -8.59 -13.58
C ASN A 82 17.97 -8.07 -13.87
N ARG A 83 17.02 -8.26 -12.95
CA ARG A 83 15.63 -7.80 -13.07
C ARG A 83 15.38 -6.47 -12.38
N ILE A 84 16.35 -5.98 -11.61
CA ILE A 84 16.23 -4.75 -10.81
C ILE A 84 17.11 -3.67 -11.43
N PRO A 85 16.61 -2.47 -11.69
CA PRO A 85 17.41 -1.37 -12.23
C PRO A 85 18.70 -1.14 -11.44
N GLY A 86 19.86 -1.18 -12.15
CA GLY A 86 21.17 -0.98 -11.56
C GLY A 86 21.71 -2.11 -10.70
N GLY A 87 20.98 -3.21 -10.56
CA GLY A 87 21.40 -4.41 -9.82
C GLY A 87 22.52 -5.17 -10.53
N ASP A 88 22.62 -5.06 -11.85
CA ASP A 88 23.72 -5.55 -12.68
C ASP A 88 25.05 -4.89 -12.36
N LYS A 89 25.03 -3.57 -12.09
CA LYS A 89 26.22 -2.75 -11.75
C LYS A 89 26.58 -2.85 -10.27
N ASN A 90 25.56 -2.91 -9.41
CA ASN A 90 25.75 -3.01 -7.96
C ASN A 90 24.71 -3.97 -7.38
N PRO A 91 25.11 -5.16 -6.90
CA PRO A 91 24.17 -6.11 -6.30
C PRO A 91 23.65 -5.65 -4.94
N ASN A 92 24.30 -4.70 -4.29
CA ASN A 92 23.84 -4.18 -3.01
C ASN A 92 22.62 -3.30 -3.23
N PHE A 93 21.66 -3.41 -2.32
CA PHE A 93 20.49 -2.56 -2.31
C PHE A 93 20.20 -1.99 -0.92
N TRP A 94 19.51 -0.90 -0.92
CA TRP A 94 18.84 -0.33 0.23
C TRP A 94 17.41 0.05 -0.18
N ALA A 95 16.44 -0.23 0.66
CA ALA A 95 15.05 0.15 0.41
C ALA A 95 14.37 0.53 1.71
N ALA A 96 13.57 1.60 1.68
CA ALA A 96 12.63 1.90 2.74
C ALA A 96 11.25 2.20 2.15
N GLY A 97 10.22 1.92 2.93
CA GLY A 97 8.86 2.14 2.49
C GLY A 97 7.81 1.95 3.58
N ILE A 98 6.60 2.28 3.20
CA ILE A 98 5.39 2.05 3.99
C ILE A 98 4.36 1.33 3.14
N SER A 99 3.63 0.38 3.74
CA SER A 99 2.49 -0.31 3.14
C SER A 99 1.32 -0.31 4.10
N VAL A 100 0.13 -0.05 3.57
CA VAL A 100 -1.12 0.03 4.34
C VAL A 100 -2.20 -0.77 3.64
N VAL A 101 -2.89 -1.62 4.36
CA VAL A 101 -4.10 -2.30 3.88
C VAL A 101 -5.18 -2.22 4.95
N MET A 102 -6.37 -1.83 4.54
CA MET A 102 -7.53 -1.65 5.40
C MET A 102 -8.68 -2.53 4.93
N HIS A 103 -9.17 -3.41 5.79
CA HIS A 103 -10.37 -4.22 5.59
C HIS A 103 -11.48 -3.77 6.54
N MET A 104 -12.58 -3.29 5.98
CA MET A 104 -13.64 -2.64 6.72
C MET A 104 -14.73 -3.63 7.14
N LYS A 105 -15.33 -3.38 8.31
CA LYS A 105 -16.46 -4.19 8.79
C LYS A 105 -17.71 -3.98 7.94
N ASN A 106 -18.02 -2.74 7.59
CA ASN A 106 -19.20 -2.39 6.79
C ASN A 106 -18.94 -2.60 5.29
N PRO A 107 -19.75 -3.41 4.57
CA PRO A 107 -19.60 -3.67 3.14
C PRO A 107 -19.71 -2.42 2.23
N HIS A 108 -20.30 -1.34 2.70
CA HIS A 108 -20.36 -0.08 1.96
C HIS A 108 -19.03 0.71 1.97
N VAL A 109 -18.13 0.39 2.90
CA VAL A 109 -16.80 0.99 2.95
C VAL A 109 -15.83 0.05 2.23
N PRO A 110 -15.16 0.51 1.16
CA PRO A 110 -14.26 -0.34 0.39
C PRO A 110 -13.00 -0.73 1.17
N ALA A 111 -12.36 -1.83 0.79
CA ALA A 111 -10.98 -2.06 1.17
C ALA A 111 -10.07 -1.03 0.50
N MET A 112 -9.02 -0.60 1.19
CA MET A 112 -8.09 0.42 0.70
C MET A 112 -6.66 -0.05 0.87
N HIS A 113 -5.87 0.19 -0.16
CA HIS A 113 -4.45 -0.15 -0.18
C HIS A 113 -3.64 1.08 -0.56
N PHE A 114 -2.50 1.22 0.08
CA PHE A 114 -1.50 2.24 -0.21
C PHE A 114 -0.11 1.68 0.03
N ASN A 115 0.84 2.03 -0.82
CA ASN A 115 2.26 1.85 -0.54
C ASN A 115 3.08 2.96 -1.20
N THR A 116 4.20 3.32 -0.58
CA THR A 116 5.26 4.11 -1.19
C THR A 116 6.60 3.64 -0.69
N ARG A 117 7.61 3.70 -1.58
CA ARG A 117 8.96 3.22 -1.31
C ARG A 117 10.01 4.06 -2.01
N TYR A 118 11.22 4.10 -1.44
CA TYR A 118 12.43 4.53 -2.09
C TYR A 118 13.43 3.38 -2.11
N ILE A 119 13.91 3.03 -3.29
CA ILE A 119 14.87 1.94 -3.51
C ILE A 119 16.15 2.55 -4.08
N TYR A 120 17.30 2.04 -3.65
CA TYR A 120 18.60 2.45 -4.12
C TYR A 120 19.51 1.22 -4.38
N THR A 121 20.14 1.22 -5.55
CA THR A 121 21.16 0.27 -5.99
C THR A 121 22.39 1.04 -6.45
N SER A 122 22.68 1.11 -7.74
CA SER A 122 23.62 2.08 -8.35
C SER A 122 23.00 3.45 -8.53
N HIS A 123 21.67 3.54 -8.53
CA HIS A 123 20.88 4.77 -8.52
C HIS A 123 19.57 4.55 -7.73
N GLY A 124 18.93 5.65 -7.35
CA GLY A 124 17.70 5.59 -6.56
C GLY A 124 16.44 5.93 -7.35
N TRP A 125 15.30 5.35 -6.97
CA TRP A 125 13.98 5.68 -7.51
C TRP A 125 12.88 5.51 -6.50
N PHE A 126 11.79 6.23 -6.70
CA PHE A 126 10.55 6.07 -5.95
C PHE A 126 9.56 5.18 -6.70
N GLY A 127 8.76 4.44 -5.95
CA GLY A 127 7.60 3.72 -6.43
C GLY A 127 6.49 3.75 -5.40
N GLY A 128 5.27 3.43 -5.83
CA GLY A 128 4.13 3.36 -4.95
C GLY A 128 2.79 3.55 -5.65
N GLY A 129 1.78 3.80 -4.85
CA GLY A 129 0.43 4.05 -5.31
C GLY A 129 -0.61 3.85 -4.24
N MET A 130 -1.85 4.05 -4.62
CA MET A 130 -3.03 3.70 -3.83
C MET A 130 -4.15 3.23 -4.73
N ASP A 131 -4.96 2.30 -4.23
CA ASP A 131 -6.15 1.82 -4.90
C ASP A 131 -7.27 1.47 -3.92
N VAL A 132 -8.48 1.39 -4.44
CA VAL A 132 -9.68 1.15 -3.67
C VAL A 132 -10.46 -0.01 -4.26
N THR A 133 -10.87 -0.96 -3.39
CA THR A 133 -11.61 -2.16 -3.77
C THR A 133 -12.99 -2.19 -3.12
N PRO A 134 -14.02 -1.60 -3.75
CA PRO A 134 -15.39 -1.69 -3.27
C PRO A 134 -15.94 -3.11 -3.42
N CYS A 135 -16.69 -3.56 -2.42
CA CYS A 135 -17.45 -4.81 -2.51
C CYS A 135 -18.80 -4.61 -3.22
N LEU A 136 -19.40 -3.44 -3.04
CA LEU A 136 -20.65 -3.04 -3.65
C LEU A 136 -20.40 -1.95 -4.70
N LYS A 137 -21.12 -2.00 -5.83
CA LYS A 137 -21.00 -0.97 -6.88
C LYS A 137 -21.43 0.40 -6.34
N ASP A 138 -20.60 1.40 -6.53
CA ASP A 138 -20.82 2.79 -6.11
C ASP A 138 -20.14 3.77 -7.08
N LYS A 139 -20.85 4.13 -8.14
CA LYS A 139 -20.36 5.05 -9.18
C LYS A 139 -20.03 6.44 -8.65
N SER A 140 -20.74 6.90 -7.62
CA SER A 140 -20.50 8.22 -7.02
C SER A 140 -19.19 8.25 -6.25
N LEU A 141 -18.89 7.19 -5.49
CA LEU A 141 -17.61 7.00 -4.84
C LEU A 141 -16.46 6.93 -5.85
N GLU A 142 -16.64 6.12 -6.89
CA GLU A 142 -15.62 5.95 -7.94
C GLU A 142 -15.27 7.30 -8.58
N LYS A 143 -16.28 8.05 -9.02
CA LYS A 143 -16.10 9.38 -9.62
C LYS A 143 -15.40 10.34 -8.66
N TRP A 144 -15.85 10.40 -7.42
CA TRP A 144 -15.26 11.26 -6.39
C TRP A 144 -13.80 10.89 -6.12
N PHE A 145 -13.52 9.61 -5.88
CA PHE A 145 -12.17 9.10 -5.61
C PHE A 145 -11.18 9.45 -6.72
N HIS A 146 -11.56 9.19 -7.98
CA HIS A 146 -10.71 9.52 -9.13
C HIS A 146 -10.52 11.02 -9.32
N ASN A 147 -11.51 11.85 -8.97
CA ASN A 147 -11.34 13.30 -8.98
C ASN A 147 -10.34 13.77 -7.92
N GLU A 148 -10.36 13.21 -6.71
CA GLU A 148 -9.38 13.55 -5.67
C GLU A 148 -7.95 13.13 -6.08
N LEU A 149 -7.78 11.94 -6.66
CA LEU A 149 -6.49 11.51 -7.21
C LEU A 149 -5.99 12.43 -8.31
N LYS A 150 -6.89 12.84 -9.22
CA LYS A 150 -6.54 13.77 -10.30
C LYS A 150 -6.10 15.13 -9.75
N LYS A 151 -6.79 15.67 -8.74
CA LYS A 151 -6.39 16.92 -8.08
C LYS A 151 -4.99 16.80 -7.48
N SER A 152 -4.73 15.74 -6.73
CA SER A 152 -3.42 15.47 -6.11
C SER A 152 -2.30 15.35 -7.16
N CYS A 153 -2.49 14.55 -8.20
CA CYS A 153 -1.52 14.40 -9.27
C CYS A 153 -1.23 15.71 -10.01
N ASN A 154 -2.27 16.50 -10.27
CA ASN A 154 -2.17 17.74 -11.06
C ASN A 154 -1.36 18.84 -10.36
N LYS A 155 -1.21 18.81 -9.03
CA LYS A 155 -0.31 19.70 -8.27
C LYS A 155 1.15 19.53 -8.70
N HIS A 156 1.50 18.37 -9.26
CA HIS A 156 2.85 18.01 -9.65
C HIS A 156 3.03 17.95 -11.17
N ASN A 157 2.08 17.28 -11.86
CA ASN A 157 2.08 17.20 -13.32
C ASN A 157 0.70 16.78 -13.84
N LYS A 158 0.17 17.52 -14.83
CA LYS A 158 -1.16 17.26 -15.42
C LYS A 158 -1.30 15.88 -16.08
N ASN A 159 -0.19 15.26 -16.48
CA ASN A 159 -0.17 13.95 -17.13
C ASN A 159 -0.07 12.77 -16.12
N PHE A 160 0.30 13.04 -14.86
CA PHE A 160 0.55 11.96 -13.88
C PHE A 160 -0.70 11.10 -13.63
N TYR A 161 -1.85 11.72 -13.43
CA TYR A 161 -3.08 10.97 -13.19
C TYR A 161 -3.39 9.99 -14.33
N LYS A 162 -3.40 10.45 -15.59
CA LYS A 162 -3.69 9.60 -16.75
C LYS A 162 -2.70 8.43 -16.87
N LYS A 163 -1.39 8.74 -16.73
CA LYS A 163 -0.31 7.75 -16.81
C LYS A 163 -0.41 6.70 -15.69
N TYR A 164 -0.56 7.15 -14.46
CA TYR A 164 -0.50 6.27 -13.29
C TYR A 164 -1.82 5.52 -13.06
N LYS A 165 -2.96 6.10 -13.46
CA LYS A 165 -4.23 5.37 -13.49
C LYS A 165 -4.19 4.20 -14.46
N LYS A 166 -3.75 4.43 -15.69
CA LYS A 166 -3.61 3.36 -16.68
C LYS A 166 -2.72 2.23 -16.14
N TRP A 167 -1.58 2.56 -15.56
CA TRP A 167 -0.68 1.57 -14.98
C TRP A 167 -1.32 0.82 -13.80
N CYS A 168 -2.07 1.52 -12.96
CA CYS A 168 -2.81 0.91 -11.86
C CYS A 168 -3.85 -0.10 -12.36
N ASP A 169 -4.64 0.26 -13.38
CA ASP A 169 -5.67 -0.61 -13.95
C ASP A 169 -5.05 -1.90 -14.56
N GLU A 170 -3.91 -1.77 -15.25
CA GLU A 170 -3.16 -2.90 -15.79
C GLU A 170 -2.57 -3.79 -14.68
N TYR A 171 -2.02 -3.18 -13.64
CA TYR A 171 -1.37 -3.89 -12.53
C TYR A 171 -2.36 -4.69 -11.68
N PHE A 172 -3.51 -4.10 -11.31
CA PHE A 172 -4.51 -4.71 -10.42
C PHE A 172 -5.60 -5.47 -11.18
N TYR A 173 -5.28 -6.07 -12.31
CA TYR A 173 -6.14 -6.95 -13.06
C TYR A 173 -5.94 -8.41 -12.66
N LEU A 174 -7.05 -9.20 -12.57
CA LEU A 174 -7.03 -10.63 -12.30
C LEU A 174 -7.24 -11.41 -13.61
N PRO A 175 -6.19 -11.87 -14.29
CA PRO A 175 -6.32 -12.52 -15.60
C PRO A 175 -7.19 -13.76 -15.57
N HIS A 176 -7.06 -14.61 -14.55
CA HIS A 176 -7.83 -15.84 -14.39
C HIS A 176 -9.32 -15.62 -14.09
N ARG A 177 -9.68 -14.42 -13.64
CA ARG A 177 -11.07 -13.99 -13.40
C ARG A 177 -11.61 -13.08 -14.50
N LYS A 178 -10.73 -12.56 -15.37
CA LYS A 178 -11.05 -11.56 -16.41
C LYS A 178 -11.74 -10.32 -15.84
N GLU A 179 -11.37 -9.91 -14.63
CA GLU A 179 -11.94 -8.74 -13.95
C GLU A 179 -10.87 -7.90 -13.24
N PRO A 180 -11.08 -6.59 -13.05
CA PRO A 180 -10.23 -5.77 -12.21
C PRO A 180 -10.46 -6.11 -10.73
N ARG A 181 -9.41 -5.97 -9.90
CA ARG A 181 -9.51 -6.18 -8.44
C ARG A 181 -10.47 -5.20 -7.77
N GLY A 182 -10.48 -3.94 -8.22
CA GLY A 182 -11.30 -2.85 -7.67
C GLY A 182 -11.60 -1.79 -8.72
N ILE A 183 -11.81 -0.56 -8.28
CA ILE A 183 -12.02 0.60 -9.16
C ILE A 183 -10.71 1.27 -9.61
N GLY A 184 -9.57 0.65 -9.30
CA GLY A 184 -8.25 1.19 -9.60
C GLY A 184 -7.82 2.29 -8.65
N GLY A 185 -6.98 3.16 -9.13
CA GLY A 185 -6.34 4.23 -8.39
C GLY A 185 -5.18 4.82 -9.18
N ILE A 186 -4.02 4.97 -8.54
CA ILE A 186 -2.75 5.34 -9.19
C ILE A 186 -1.66 4.36 -8.77
N PHE A 187 -0.80 3.98 -9.72
CA PHE A 187 0.40 3.20 -9.50
C PHE A 187 1.55 3.76 -10.30
N PHE A 188 2.71 3.92 -9.67
CA PHE A 188 3.93 4.42 -10.29
C PHE A 188 5.15 3.66 -9.78
N ASP A 189 6.15 3.54 -10.62
CA ASP A 189 7.44 2.96 -10.28
C ASP A 189 8.56 3.64 -11.08
N TYR A 190 9.82 3.36 -10.73
CA TYR A 190 11.00 3.87 -11.41
C TYR A 190 11.05 5.39 -11.55
N LYS A 191 10.46 6.12 -10.59
CA LYS A 191 10.43 7.57 -10.60
C LYS A 191 11.77 8.11 -10.10
N LYS A 192 12.59 8.66 -11.02
CA LYS A 192 13.99 9.05 -10.78
C LYS A 192 14.47 10.30 -11.54
N GLU A 193 13.54 11.08 -12.05
CA GLU A 193 13.88 12.25 -12.90
C GLU A 193 14.49 13.40 -12.08
N ASN A 194 13.87 13.72 -10.94
CA ASN A 194 14.33 14.73 -10.01
C ASN A 194 13.94 14.34 -8.59
N TRP A 195 14.92 14.05 -7.75
CA TRP A 195 14.68 13.49 -6.42
C TRP A 195 13.76 14.37 -5.57
N GLU A 196 13.97 15.68 -5.54
CA GLU A 196 13.21 16.61 -4.72
C GLU A 196 11.75 16.69 -5.17
N LYS A 197 11.51 16.80 -6.49
CA LYS A 197 10.15 16.80 -7.08
C LYS A 197 9.48 15.45 -6.89
N ASP A 198 10.21 14.36 -7.09
CA ASP A 198 9.71 13.00 -6.94
C ASP A 198 9.36 12.70 -5.48
N PHE A 199 10.20 13.11 -4.55
CA PHE A 199 9.93 12.98 -3.12
C PHE A 199 8.73 13.86 -2.68
N SER A 200 8.62 15.06 -3.20
CA SER A 200 7.46 15.93 -2.97
C SER A 200 6.15 15.25 -3.43
N PHE A 201 6.16 14.64 -4.62
CA PHE A 201 5.02 13.87 -5.13
C PHE A 201 4.67 12.68 -4.24
N VAL A 202 5.67 11.89 -3.80
CA VAL A 202 5.46 10.75 -2.89
C VAL A 202 4.83 11.19 -1.57
N ARG A 203 5.25 12.33 -1.03
CA ARG A 203 4.64 12.91 0.19
C ARG A 203 3.20 13.34 -0.05
N GLU A 204 2.92 13.99 -1.16
CA GLU A 204 1.54 14.37 -1.55
C GLU A 204 0.64 13.14 -1.64
N VAL A 205 1.11 12.05 -2.27
CA VAL A 205 0.34 10.80 -2.39
C VAL A 205 0.03 10.22 -1.00
N GLY A 206 0.96 10.24 -0.06
CA GLY A 206 0.75 9.77 1.32
C GLY A 206 -0.30 10.60 2.08
N ILE A 207 -0.20 11.92 2.02
CA ILE A 207 -1.18 12.81 2.65
C ILE A 207 -2.55 12.71 2.00
N SER A 208 -2.59 12.61 0.67
CA SER A 208 -3.84 12.42 -0.07
C SER A 208 -4.52 11.11 0.31
N PHE A 209 -3.76 10.01 0.48
CA PHE A 209 -4.31 8.75 0.96
C PHE A 209 -4.99 8.92 2.32
N LYS A 210 -4.30 9.54 3.29
CA LYS A 210 -4.86 9.82 4.62
C LYS A 210 -6.17 10.59 4.55
N ASN A 211 -6.24 11.64 3.75
CA ASN A 211 -7.44 12.46 3.61
C ASN A 211 -8.58 11.69 2.91
N ILE A 212 -8.26 10.95 1.85
CA ILE A 212 -9.23 10.16 1.08
C ILE A 212 -9.86 9.06 1.92
N PHE A 213 -9.07 8.26 2.65
CA PHE A 213 -9.64 7.19 3.45
C PHE A 213 -10.54 7.72 4.56
N ARG A 214 -10.14 8.81 5.22
CA ARG A 214 -10.95 9.47 6.25
C ARG A 214 -12.31 9.89 5.70
N GLU A 215 -12.33 10.59 4.59
CA GLU A 215 -13.56 11.06 3.93
C GLU A 215 -14.49 9.90 3.52
N ILE A 216 -13.94 8.84 2.92
CA ILE A 216 -14.72 7.65 2.53
C ILE A 216 -15.36 7.01 3.77
N ILE A 217 -14.60 6.83 4.83
CA ILE A 217 -15.06 6.20 6.06
C ILE A 217 -16.18 7.03 6.69
N LEU A 218 -15.95 8.32 6.93
CA LEU A 218 -16.94 9.20 7.56
C LEU A 218 -18.27 9.25 6.82
N LYS A 219 -18.24 9.18 5.49
CA LYS A 219 -19.45 9.18 4.66
C LYS A 219 -20.23 7.85 4.67
N LYS A 220 -19.57 6.73 5.00
CA LYS A 220 -20.14 5.41 4.73
C LYS A 220 -20.22 4.46 5.91
N TYR A 221 -19.42 4.59 6.95
CA TYR A 221 -19.29 3.58 8.02
C TYR A 221 -20.60 3.36 8.82
N LYS A 222 -21.52 4.34 8.83
CA LYS A 222 -22.83 4.26 9.50
C LYS A 222 -23.95 3.69 8.63
N LYS A 223 -23.70 3.44 7.33
CA LYS A 223 -24.73 2.89 6.44
C LYS A 223 -25.19 1.51 6.93
N LYS A 224 -26.51 1.32 6.99
CA LYS A 224 -27.08 0.00 7.29
C LYS A 224 -26.74 -0.97 6.16
N TRP A 225 -26.49 -2.22 6.49
CA TRP A 225 -26.18 -3.27 5.52
C TRP A 225 -26.83 -4.59 5.91
N SER A 226 -27.03 -5.47 4.91
CA SER A 226 -27.66 -6.78 5.06
C SER A 226 -26.65 -7.92 5.04
N ASN A 227 -27.06 -9.11 5.50
CA ASN A 227 -26.26 -10.33 5.42
C ASN A 227 -25.86 -10.64 3.96
N LYS A 228 -26.74 -10.41 2.99
CA LYS A 228 -26.43 -10.59 1.57
C LYS A 228 -25.27 -9.69 1.12
N GLN A 229 -25.21 -8.44 1.58
CA GLN A 229 -24.10 -7.53 1.28
C GLN A 229 -22.81 -7.96 1.97
N ARG A 230 -22.91 -8.55 3.17
CA ARG A 230 -21.74 -9.16 3.84
C ARG A 230 -21.18 -10.34 3.05
N GLU A 231 -22.03 -11.23 2.55
CA GLU A 231 -21.60 -12.36 1.72
C GLU A 231 -20.86 -11.87 0.45
N ILE A 232 -21.40 -10.86 -0.24
CA ILE A 232 -20.72 -10.24 -1.39
C ILE A 232 -19.34 -9.69 -0.99
N GLN A 233 -19.25 -9.06 0.18
CA GLN A 233 -17.95 -8.56 0.69
C GLN A 233 -16.95 -9.70 0.88
N LEU A 234 -17.37 -10.82 1.47
CA LEU A 234 -16.50 -11.97 1.71
C LEU A 234 -16.02 -12.60 0.40
N GLU A 235 -16.87 -12.71 -0.60
CA GLU A 235 -16.49 -13.19 -1.94
C GLU A 235 -15.50 -12.24 -2.64
N LYS A 236 -15.72 -10.93 -2.57
CA LYS A 236 -14.77 -9.94 -3.13
C LYS A 236 -13.44 -9.95 -2.39
N ARG A 237 -13.41 -10.27 -1.11
CA ARG A 237 -12.19 -10.51 -0.35
C ARG A 237 -11.43 -11.74 -0.87
N GLY A 238 -12.13 -12.79 -1.31
CA GLY A 238 -11.49 -13.92 -2.00
C GLY A 238 -10.70 -13.46 -3.23
N ARG A 239 -11.27 -12.58 -4.07
CA ARG A 239 -10.57 -11.99 -5.23
C ARG A 239 -9.34 -11.17 -4.79
N TYR A 240 -9.47 -10.44 -3.69
CA TYR A 240 -8.35 -9.67 -3.12
C TYR A 240 -7.19 -10.59 -2.69
N VAL A 241 -7.50 -11.71 -2.01
CA VAL A 241 -6.51 -12.72 -1.62
C VAL A 241 -5.84 -13.34 -2.85
N GLU A 242 -6.64 -13.73 -3.86
CA GLU A 242 -6.12 -14.28 -5.12
C GLU A 242 -5.10 -13.33 -5.77
N PHE A 243 -5.42 -12.05 -5.86
CA PHE A 243 -4.48 -11.07 -6.41
C PHE A 243 -3.18 -11.02 -5.61
N ASN A 244 -3.26 -10.86 -4.29
CA ASN A 244 -2.08 -10.71 -3.46
C ASN A 244 -1.16 -11.92 -3.50
N LEU A 245 -1.70 -13.13 -3.49
CA LEU A 245 -0.90 -14.35 -3.50
C LEU A 245 -0.38 -14.70 -4.90
N LEU A 246 -1.18 -14.49 -5.94
CA LEU A 246 -0.85 -14.92 -7.29
C LEU A 246 -0.11 -13.87 -8.12
N TYR A 247 -0.39 -12.58 -7.92
CA TYR A 247 0.06 -11.54 -8.84
C TYR A 247 0.85 -10.40 -8.20
N ASP A 248 0.64 -10.12 -6.89
CA ASP A 248 1.33 -8.99 -6.26
C ASP A 248 2.84 -9.22 -6.21
N ARG A 249 3.58 -8.32 -6.88
CA ARG A 249 5.05 -8.39 -6.95
C ARG A 249 5.71 -8.21 -5.60
N GLY A 250 5.13 -7.34 -4.74
CA GLY A 250 5.65 -7.07 -3.41
C GLY A 250 5.52 -8.27 -2.49
N THR A 251 4.36 -8.90 -2.46
CA THR A 251 4.11 -10.14 -1.70
C THR A 251 5.03 -11.27 -2.16
N LYS A 252 5.10 -11.51 -3.47
CA LYS A 252 5.98 -12.55 -4.04
C LYS A 252 7.44 -12.31 -3.70
N PHE A 253 7.92 -11.10 -3.93
CA PHE A 253 9.31 -10.75 -3.61
C PHE A 253 9.60 -10.92 -2.12
N GLY A 254 8.73 -10.43 -1.26
CA GLY A 254 8.90 -10.56 0.19
C GLY A 254 9.00 -12.01 0.65
N LEU A 255 8.07 -12.88 0.19
CA LEU A 255 8.08 -14.31 0.53
C LEU A 255 9.30 -15.05 -0.05
N GLN A 256 9.71 -14.74 -1.28
CA GLN A 256 10.86 -15.38 -1.95
C GLN A 256 12.22 -14.92 -1.39
N THR A 257 12.27 -13.81 -0.70
CA THR A 257 13.53 -13.25 -0.15
C THR A 257 13.60 -13.32 1.38
N ASN A 258 12.91 -14.29 1.99
CA ASN A 258 12.88 -14.51 3.43
C ASN A 258 12.43 -13.27 4.24
N GLY A 259 11.49 -12.51 3.70
CA GLY A 259 10.85 -11.42 4.43
C GLY A 259 9.99 -11.94 5.59
N ASN A 260 9.67 -11.08 6.54
CA ASN A 260 8.81 -11.45 7.66
C ASN A 260 7.39 -11.76 7.16
N VAL A 261 6.97 -13.03 7.29
CA VAL A 261 5.70 -13.55 6.76
C VAL A 261 4.49 -12.81 7.35
N GLU A 262 4.49 -12.52 8.66
CA GLU A 262 3.39 -11.81 9.31
C GLU A 262 3.25 -10.38 8.76
N ALA A 263 4.38 -9.67 8.59
CA ALA A 263 4.40 -8.33 8.03
C ALA A 263 3.96 -8.30 6.55
N ILE A 264 4.24 -9.34 5.78
CA ILE A 264 3.81 -9.46 4.38
C ILE A 264 2.33 -9.80 4.30
N LEU A 265 1.88 -10.84 5.02
CA LEU A 265 0.51 -11.34 4.98
C LEU A 265 -0.49 -10.55 5.84
N MET A 266 -0.02 -9.48 6.55
CA MET A 266 -0.93 -8.53 7.19
C MET A 266 -1.94 -7.92 6.22
N SER A 267 -1.58 -7.87 4.92
CA SER A 267 -2.41 -7.33 3.83
C SER A 267 -3.67 -8.15 3.55
N LEU A 268 -3.72 -9.42 4.00
CA LEU A 268 -4.87 -10.27 3.74
C LEU A 268 -6.03 -9.95 4.69
N PRO A 269 -7.29 -10.06 4.20
CA PRO A 269 -8.47 -9.90 5.04
C PRO A 269 -8.55 -11.00 6.11
N PRO A 270 -9.19 -10.73 7.27
CA PRO A 270 -9.30 -11.74 8.34
C PRO A 270 -10.19 -12.92 7.95
N VAL A 271 -11.18 -12.69 7.07
CA VAL A 271 -12.10 -13.71 6.55
C VAL A 271 -12.38 -13.42 5.08
N ALA A 272 -12.37 -14.46 4.26
CA ALA A 272 -12.74 -14.44 2.85
C ALA A 272 -13.54 -15.70 2.49
N LYS A 273 -14.31 -15.66 1.42
CA LYS A 273 -15.07 -16.79 0.87
C LYS A 273 -14.79 -16.98 -0.61
N TRP A 274 -14.91 -18.21 -1.05
CA TRP A 274 -14.92 -18.61 -2.47
C TRP A 274 -16.20 -19.37 -2.78
N LYS A 275 -16.69 -19.16 -4.01
CA LYS A 275 -17.71 -19.99 -4.65
C LYS A 275 -17.08 -20.86 -5.70
#